data_36db271aebafc75fa0af066d78cb8c8e
#
_entry.id   36db271aebafc75fa0af066d78cb8c8e
#
_cell.length_a   1.000
_cell.length_b   1.000
_cell.length_c   1.000
_cell.angle_alpha   90.00
_cell.angle_beta   90.00
_cell.angle_gamma   90.00
#
_symmetry.space_group_name_H-M   'P 1'
#
loop_
_entity.id
_entity.type
_entity.pdbx_description
1 polymer ?
#
loop_
_entity_poly.entity_id
_entity_poly.type
_entity_poly.pdbx_seq_one_letter_code
_entity_poly.pdbx_strand_id
1 'polypeptide(L)'
;MNLILTMAGRYTRFINEGYRIPKYLLPWGDHSILREIIRELTKGSEFKNIYLVANKRDVIYMPHVRKVLKGLGIPEDNLFLISDTSGQTETAYQGIQDIQNKFGEVEGPIVFHNIDTILYGRDFKNLSRILDEYDGFVDIFESSNHNYSYVLMKGDVVDTIAEKIVISDKASSGLYGFPSVEKFLEFYSPEELYMSHLYQKMIKNGSRITVSDMHTEKDTVVLGTPSEYLTNAYILDL
;
A
#
# COMPACT_ATOMS: atom_id res chain seq x y z
N MET A 1 12.30 -1.55 9.58
CA MET A 1 11.29 -0.84 8.79
C MET A 1 9.90 -1.03 9.39
N ASN A 2 8.98 -0.12 9.10
CA ASN A 2 7.58 -0.15 9.55
C ASN A 2 6.67 -0.26 8.32
N LEU A 3 5.73 -1.22 8.32
CA LEU A 3 4.72 -1.37 7.27
C LEU A 3 3.41 -0.76 7.75
N ILE A 4 2.81 0.10 6.93
CA ILE A 4 1.52 0.75 7.21
C ILE A 4 0.56 0.39 6.08
N LEU A 5 -0.46 -0.41 6.39
CA LEU A 5 -1.51 -0.78 5.44
C LEU A 5 -2.62 0.27 5.47
N THR A 6 -2.78 1.00 4.35
CA THR A 6 -3.83 2.01 4.19
C THR A 6 -5.12 1.36 3.70
N MET A 7 -6.06 1.14 4.61
CA MET A 7 -7.29 0.39 4.34
C MET A 7 -8.59 1.17 4.66
N ALA A 8 -8.52 2.51 4.72
CA ALA A 8 -9.67 3.36 5.00
C ALA A 8 -10.52 3.73 3.77
N GLY A 9 -10.20 3.22 2.59
CA GLY A 9 -10.93 3.47 1.34
C GLY A 9 -12.41 3.05 1.41
N ARG A 10 -13.28 3.71 0.62
CA ARG A 10 -14.75 3.52 0.67
C ARG A 10 -15.25 2.26 -0.03
N TYR A 11 -14.42 1.56 -0.80
CA TYR A 11 -14.76 0.39 -1.63
C TYR A 11 -16.15 0.46 -2.31
N THR A 12 -16.56 1.66 -2.75
CA THR A 12 -17.88 1.98 -3.31
C THR A 12 -18.25 1.09 -4.51
N ARG A 13 -17.25 0.72 -5.33
CA ARG A 13 -17.45 -0.17 -6.49
C ARG A 13 -18.00 -1.52 -6.04
N PHE A 14 -17.47 -2.09 -4.95
CA PHE A 14 -17.94 -3.35 -4.38
C PHE A 14 -19.34 -3.22 -3.78
N ILE A 15 -19.61 -2.14 -3.04
CA ILE A 15 -20.95 -1.87 -2.47
C ILE A 15 -22.01 -1.78 -3.58
N ASN A 16 -21.73 -1.08 -4.67
CA ASN A 16 -22.64 -0.90 -5.79
C ASN A 16 -22.98 -2.22 -6.49
N GLU A 17 -22.10 -3.21 -6.46
CA GLU A 17 -22.33 -4.56 -6.98
C GLU A 17 -22.84 -5.55 -5.92
N GLY A 18 -23.30 -5.04 -4.76
CA GLY A 18 -24.00 -5.83 -3.75
C GLY A 18 -23.11 -6.49 -2.71
N TYR A 19 -21.80 -6.29 -2.72
CA TYR A 19 -20.91 -6.77 -1.67
C TYR A 19 -21.22 -6.08 -0.34
N ARG A 20 -21.35 -6.87 0.74
CA ARG A 20 -21.79 -6.39 2.07
C ARG A 20 -20.66 -6.26 3.07
N ILE A 21 -19.47 -6.78 2.75
CA ILE A 21 -18.30 -6.75 3.62
C ILE A 21 -17.18 -5.94 2.95
N PRO A 22 -16.24 -5.38 3.73
CA PRO A 22 -15.07 -4.69 3.18
C PRO A 22 -14.27 -5.61 2.25
N LYS A 23 -13.79 -5.08 1.13
CA LYS A 23 -13.06 -5.86 0.12
C LYS A 23 -11.87 -6.65 0.67
N TYR A 24 -11.18 -6.10 1.67
CA TYR A 24 -10.03 -6.75 2.30
C TYR A 24 -10.40 -7.98 3.15
N LEU A 25 -11.68 -8.20 3.46
CA LEU A 25 -12.20 -9.40 4.12
C LEU A 25 -12.80 -10.41 3.15
N LEU A 26 -12.87 -10.11 1.86
CA LEU A 26 -13.33 -11.07 0.85
C LEU A 26 -12.43 -12.32 0.86
N PRO A 27 -13.01 -13.49 0.58
CA PRO A 27 -12.26 -14.76 0.50
C PRO A 27 -11.13 -14.69 -0.54
N TRP A 28 -10.00 -15.32 -0.18
CA TRP A 28 -8.87 -15.55 -1.07
C TRP A 28 -8.30 -16.94 -0.73
N GLY A 29 -8.70 -17.95 -1.51
CA GLY A 29 -8.48 -19.34 -1.12
C GLY A 29 -9.16 -19.65 0.23
N ASP A 30 -8.41 -20.20 1.16
CA ASP A 30 -8.87 -20.60 2.49
C ASP A 30 -8.84 -19.47 3.56
N HIS A 31 -8.48 -18.23 3.15
CA HIS A 31 -8.40 -17.10 4.06
C HIS A 31 -8.89 -15.79 3.40
N SER A 32 -8.57 -14.63 3.95
CA SER A 32 -8.99 -13.33 3.39
C SER A 32 -7.88 -12.65 2.60
N ILE A 33 -8.25 -11.73 1.71
CA ILE A 33 -7.33 -10.84 0.99
C ILE A 33 -6.35 -10.17 1.96
N LEU A 34 -6.85 -9.63 3.08
CA LEU A 34 -6.00 -9.00 4.11
C LEU A 34 -4.89 -9.92 4.60
N ARG A 35 -5.26 -11.18 4.93
CA ARG A 35 -4.28 -12.15 5.42
C ARG A 35 -3.22 -12.45 4.37
N GLU A 36 -3.63 -12.62 3.12
CA GLU A 36 -2.72 -12.88 2.02
C GLU A 36 -1.75 -11.73 1.77
N ILE A 37 -2.25 -10.51 1.72
CA ILE A 37 -1.41 -9.31 1.56
C ILE A 37 -0.34 -9.25 2.65
N ILE A 38 -0.74 -9.38 3.92
CA ILE A 38 0.22 -9.32 5.03
C ILE A 38 1.23 -10.46 4.94
N ARG A 39 0.77 -11.68 4.64
CA ARG A 39 1.63 -12.86 4.53
C ARG A 39 2.72 -12.66 3.47
N GLU A 40 2.34 -12.23 2.27
CA GLU A 40 3.28 -12.06 1.18
C GLU A 40 4.24 -10.89 1.41
N LEU A 41 3.76 -9.76 1.93
CA LEU A 41 4.62 -8.62 2.26
C LEU A 41 5.63 -8.91 3.37
N THR A 42 5.27 -9.77 4.31
CA THR A 42 6.14 -10.09 5.45
C THR A 42 7.08 -11.28 5.20
N LYS A 43 6.86 -12.02 4.12
CA LYS A 43 7.66 -13.18 3.76
C LYS A 43 9.09 -12.78 3.43
N GLY A 44 10.01 -13.07 4.34
CA GLY A 44 11.43 -12.73 4.19
C GLY A 44 11.73 -11.23 4.25
N SER A 45 10.82 -10.41 4.76
CA SER A 45 11.04 -8.98 4.95
C SER A 45 11.65 -8.63 6.31
N GLU A 46 12.13 -7.39 6.44
CA GLU A 46 12.66 -6.81 7.69
C GLU A 46 11.63 -5.88 8.39
N PHE A 47 10.33 -6.08 8.15
CA PHE A 47 9.31 -5.29 8.84
C PHE A 47 9.24 -5.67 10.33
N LYS A 48 9.61 -4.73 11.20
CA LYS A 48 9.55 -4.89 12.66
C LYS A 48 8.16 -4.63 13.20
N ASN A 49 7.47 -3.64 12.63
CA ASN A 49 6.12 -3.27 13.01
C ASN A 49 5.21 -3.28 11.77
N ILE A 50 3.99 -3.74 11.96
CA ILE A 50 2.94 -3.73 10.94
C ILE A 50 1.73 -3.04 11.54
N TYR A 51 1.33 -1.93 10.94
CA TYR A 51 0.20 -1.11 11.37
C TYR A 51 -0.92 -1.16 10.33
N LEU A 52 -2.14 -1.19 10.79
CA LEU A 52 -3.33 -1.17 9.94
C LEU A 52 -4.13 0.09 10.22
N VAL A 53 -4.43 0.86 9.19
CA VAL A 53 -5.21 2.10 9.27
C VAL A 53 -6.52 1.91 8.55
N ALA A 54 -7.59 1.58 9.29
CA ALA A 54 -8.91 1.28 8.79
C ALA A 54 -9.91 2.43 9.03
N ASN A 55 -11.06 2.37 8.39
CA ASN A 55 -12.10 3.37 8.58
C ASN A 55 -13.02 3.00 9.75
N LYS A 56 -13.46 4.00 10.55
CA LYS A 56 -14.42 3.84 11.65
C LYS A 56 -15.76 3.23 11.21
N ARG A 57 -16.20 3.44 9.95
CA ARG A 57 -17.42 2.82 9.42
C ARG A 57 -17.36 1.30 9.41
N ASP A 58 -16.15 0.73 9.34
CA ASP A 58 -15.93 -0.71 9.28
C ASP A 58 -15.81 -1.35 10.68
N VAL A 59 -16.11 -0.60 11.76
CA VAL A 59 -15.94 -1.03 13.16
C VAL A 59 -16.58 -2.39 13.46
N ILE A 60 -17.73 -2.70 12.84
CA ILE A 60 -18.43 -3.98 13.03
C ILE A 60 -17.63 -5.19 12.51
N TYR A 61 -16.69 -4.97 11.59
CA TYR A 61 -15.82 -6.00 11.00
C TYR A 61 -14.48 -6.15 11.74
N MET A 62 -14.14 -5.23 12.65
CA MET A 62 -12.86 -5.24 13.34
C MET A 62 -12.58 -6.50 14.16
N PRO A 63 -13.57 -7.21 14.75
CA PRO A 63 -13.33 -8.50 15.37
C PRO A 63 -12.71 -9.53 14.40
N HIS A 64 -13.09 -9.51 13.11
CA HIS A 64 -12.49 -10.39 12.09
C HIS A 64 -11.07 -9.95 11.74
N VAL A 65 -10.84 -8.63 11.61
CA VAL A 65 -9.49 -8.09 11.38
C VAL A 65 -8.55 -8.47 12.52
N ARG A 66 -8.97 -8.28 13.78
CA ARG A 66 -8.18 -8.67 14.96
C ARG A 66 -7.85 -10.17 14.99
N LYS A 67 -8.80 -11.03 14.57
CA LYS A 67 -8.55 -12.48 14.44
C LYS A 67 -7.46 -12.77 13.40
N VAL A 68 -7.44 -12.04 12.27
CA VAL A 68 -6.38 -12.16 11.26
C VAL A 68 -5.03 -11.73 11.86
N LEU A 69 -4.97 -10.56 12.53
CA LEU A 69 -3.75 -10.07 13.18
C LEU A 69 -3.20 -11.07 14.19
N LYS A 70 -4.06 -11.57 15.09
CA LYS A 70 -3.69 -12.58 16.07
C LYS A 70 -3.13 -13.84 15.43
N GLY A 71 -3.74 -14.32 14.32
CA GLY A 71 -3.27 -15.48 13.57
C GLY A 71 -1.93 -15.27 12.84
N LEU A 72 -1.49 -14.02 12.69
CA LEU A 72 -0.21 -13.63 12.10
C LEU A 72 0.82 -13.13 13.15
N GLY A 73 0.47 -13.19 14.44
CA GLY A 73 1.34 -12.73 15.53
C GLY A 73 1.50 -11.20 15.59
N ILE A 74 0.58 -10.44 14.98
CA ILE A 74 0.61 -8.98 14.99
C ILE A 74 -0.23 -8.49 16.17
N PRO A 75 0.28 -7.55 17.01
CA PRO A 75 -0.48 -6.99 18.12
C PRO A 75 -1.78 -6.33 17.65
N GLU A 76 -2.89 -6.63 18.33
CA GLU A 76 -4.19 -6.01 18.01
C GLU A 76 -4.19 -4.49 18.19
N ASP A 77 -3.30 -3.98 19.03
CA ASP A 77 -3.06 -2.57 19.27
C ASP A 77 -2.47 -1.81 18.09
N ASN A 78 -1.98 -2.51 17.08
CA ASN A 78 -1.49 -1.95 15.82
C ASN A 78 -2.62 -1.66 14.81
N LEU A 79 -3.87 -1.85 15.20
CA LEU A 79 -5.05 -1.49 14.42
C LEU A 79 -5.61 -0.13 14.84
N PHE A 80 -5.62 0.82 13.92
CA PHE A 80 -6.09 2.19 14.09
C PHE A 80 -7.36 2.44 13.28
N LEU A 81 -8.30 3.19 13.86
CA LEU A 81 -9.57 3.53 13.22
C LEU A 81 -9.67 5.04 13.04
N ILE A 82 -9.65 5.49 11.79
CA ILE A 82 -9.75 6.89 11.41
C ILE A 82 -11.11 7.23 10.79
N SER A 83 -11.41 8.50 10.69
CA SER A 83 -12.59 9.00 9.98
C SER A 83 -12.38 8.93 8.45
N ASP A 84 -13.40 9.31 7.67
CA ASP A 84 -13.27 9.42 6.22
C ASP A 84 -12.16 10.41 5.85
N THR A 85 -11.42 10.08 4.82
CA THR A 85 -10.34 10.86 4.25
C THR A 85 -10.61 11.20 2.79
N SER A 86 -10.00 12.28 2.30
CA SER A 86 -10.10 12.72 0.90
C SER A 86 -9.29 11.85 -0.06
N GLY A 87 -8.22 11.19 0.45
CA GLY A 87 -7.33 10.39 -0.38
C GLY A 87 -6.39 9.47 0.40
N GLN A 88 -5.54 8.78 -0.33
CA GLN A 88 -4.59 7.82 0.21
C GLN A 88 -3.56 8.48 1.13
N THR A 89 -3.03 9.64 0.73
CA THR A 89 -2.02 10.37 1.49
C THR A 89 -2.56 10.88 2.83
N GLU A 90 -3.81 11.36 2.86
CA GLU A 90 -4.45 11.76 4.11
C GLU A 90 -4.69 10.55 5.03
N THR A 91 -5.06 9.39 4.47
CA THR A 91 -5.15 8.14 5.26
C THR A 91 -3.80 7.80 5.89
N ALA A 92 -2.71 7.90 5.13
CA ALA A 92 -1.36 7.67 5.63
C ALA A 92 -0.98 8.68 6.72
N TYR A 93 -1.25 9.96 6.51
CA TYR A 93 -0.98 11.05 7.46
C TYR A 93 -1.72 10.84 8.78
N GLN A 94 -3.04 10.64 8.75
CA GLN A 94 -3.84 10.41 9.96
C GLN A 94 -3.38 9.15 10.70
N GLY A 95 -3.06 8.09 9.94
CA GLY A 95 -2.51 6.85 10.50
C GLY A 95 -1.20 7.08 11.23
N ILE A 96 -0.25 7.81 10.64
CA ILE A 96 1.01 8.18 11.29
C ILE A 96 0.75 8.96 12.59
N GLN A 97 -0.12 9.98 12.55
CA GLN A 97 -0.45 10.77 13.74
C GLN A 97 -0.98 9.89 14.89
N ASP A 98 -1.91 8.98 14.59
CA ASP A 98 -2.49 8.08 15.59
C ASP A 98 -1.45 7.07 16.13
N ILE A 99 -0.55 6.56 15.26
CA ILE A 99 0.55 5.66 15.64
C ILE A 99 1.51 6.40 16.59
N GLN A 100 1.95 7.61 16.22
CA GLN A 100 2.87 8.40 17.03
C GLN A 100 2.24 8.84 18.36
N ASN A 101 0.95 9.18 18.37
CA ASN A 101 0.22 9.51 19.61
C ASN A 101 0.17 8.33 20.59
N LYS A 102 0.11 7.09 20.07
CA LYS A 102 -0.01 5.89 20.89
C LYS A 102 1.33 5.30 21.32
N PHE A 103 2.29 5.26 20.40
CA PHE A 103 3.55 4.55 20.60
C PHE A 103 4.79 5.43 20.70
N GLY A 104 4.63 6.73 20.47
CA GLY A 104 5.75 7.67 20.36
C GLY A 104 6.31 7.72 18.93
N GLU A 105 7.52 8.22 18.79
CA GLU A 105 8.20 8.39 17.52
C GLU A 105 8.36 7.06 16.77
N VAL A 106 8.08 7.07 15.45
CA VAL A 106 8.25 5.92 14.57
C VAL A 106 9.63 6.01 13.91
N GLU A 107 10.58 5.27 14.46
CA GLU A 107 11.95 5.29 13.97
C GLU A 107 12.16 4.46 12.69
N GLY A 108 13.02 4.97 11.80
CA GLY A 108 13.51 4.32 10.59
C GLY A 108 12.50 4.33 9.43
N PRO A 109 12.79 3.57 8.37
CA PRO A 109 12.00 3.60 7.15
C PRO A 109 10.56 3.16 7.37
N ILE A 110 9.64 3.83 6.64
CA ILE A 110 8.21 3.50 6.57
C ILE A 110 7.84 3.08 5.16
N VAL A 111 6.98 2.09 5.07
CA VAL A 111 6.44 1.58 3.80
C VAL A 111 4.92 1.58 3.87
N PHE A 112 4.29 2.23 2.92
CA PHE A 112 2.84 2.19 2.74
C PHE A 112 2.46 1.17 1.68
N HIS A 113 1.40 0.45 1.91
CA HIS A 113 0.81 -0.41 0.88
C HIS A 113 -0.71 -0.33 0.88
N ASN A 114 -1.28 -0.40 -0.31
CA ASN A 114 -2.72 -0.46 -0.53
C ASN A 114 -3.27 -1.84 -0.13
N ILE A 115 -4.52 -1.86 0.31
CA ILE A 115 -5.20 -3.09 0.74
C ILE A 115 -5.94 -3.82 -0.39
N ASP A 116 -5.57 -3.58 -1.63
CA ASP A 116 -6.23 -4.15 -2.81
C ASP A 116 -5.27 -4.73 -3.85
N THR A 117 -4.03 -4.96 -3.45
CA THR A 117 -3.03 -5.57 -4.34
C THR A 117 -2.21 -6.59 -3.56
N ILE A 118 -2.14 -7.82 -4.07
CA ILE A 118 -1.29 -8.88 -3.51
C ILE A 118 0.01 -8.92 -4.33
N LEU A 119 1.14 -8.88 -3.65
CA LEU A 119 2.48 -8.85 -4.24
C LEU A 119 3.18 -10.18 -4.01
N TYR A 120 3.14 -11.07 -4.99
CA TYR A 120 3.84 -12.35 -4.93
C TYR A 120 5.31 -12.22 -5.35
N GLY A 121 6.18 -12.99 -4.70
CA GLY A 121 7.58 -13.12 -5.10
C GLY A 121 8.45 -11.87 -4.89
N ARG A 122 7.99 -10.88 -4.12
CA ARG A 122 8.79 -9.70 -3.78
C ARG A 122 9.86 -10.04 -2.75
N ASP A 123 11.05 -9.46 -2.91
CA ASP A 123 12.13 -9.50 -1.91
C ASP A 123 12.39 -8.11 -1.34
N PHE A 124 11.94 -7.89 -0.11
CA PHE A 124 12.10 -6.62 0.61
C PHE A 124 13.28 -6.63 1.62
N LYS A 125 14.15 -7.66 1.60
CA LYS A 125 15.29 -7.76 2.55
C LYS A 125 16.26 -6.58 2.48
N ASN A 126 16.43 -6.00 1.31
CA ASN A 126 17.36 -4.89 1.09
C ASN A 126 16.66 -3.51 1.07
N LEU A 127 15.34 -3.46 1.30
CA LEU A 127 14.59 -2.23 1.14
C LEU A 127 15.04 -1.14 2.13
N SER A 128 15.43 -1.52 3.36
CA SER A 128 15.98 -0.57 4.33
C SER A 128 17.23 0.12 3.78
N ARG A 129 18.18 -0.67 3.22
CA ARG A 129 19.41 -0.14 2.63
C ARG A 129 19.13 0.74 1.40
N ILE A 130 18.16 0.36 0.58
CA ILE A 130 17.75 1.18 -0.56
C ILE A 130 17.24 2.55 -0.07
N LEU A 131 16.46 2.57 1.01
CA LEU A 131 15.93 3.80 1.59
C LEU A 131 16.97 4.61 2.40
N ASP A 132 18.16 4.06 2.69
CA ASP A 132 19.31 4.83 3.18
C ASP A 132 20.02 5.59 2.05
N GLU A 133 19.90 5.12 0.79
CA GLU A 133 20.57 5.70 -0.39
C GLU A 133 19.65 6.62 -1.22
N TYR A 134 18.32 6.41 -1.14
CA TYR A 134 17.31 7.14 -1.92
C TYR A 134 16.26 7.78 -1.01
N ASP A 135 15.69 8.89 -1.48
CA ASP A 135 14.62 9.62 -0.77
C ASP A 135 13.26 8.92 -0.83
N GLY A 136 13.12 7.88 -1.66
CA GLY A 136 11.91 7.09 -1.76
C GLY A 136 12.04 5.91 -2.71
N PHE A 137 11.07 5.00 -2.60
CA PHE A 137 11.01 3.75 -3.34
C PHE A 137 9.59 3.47 -3.82
N VAL A 138 9.43 3.03 -5.06
CA VAL A 138 8.15 2.60 -5.65
C VAL A 138 8.28 1.17 -6.15
N ASP A 139 7.42 0.26 -5.68
CA ASP A 139 7.31 -1.08 -6.27
C ASP A 139 6.55 -1.01 -7.60
N ILE A 140 7.09 -1.65 -8.63
CA ILE A 140 6.57 -1.57 -9.99
C ILE A 140 6.30 -2.94 -10.62
N PHE A 141 5.40 -2.94 -11.59
CA PHE A 141 5.11 -4.10 -12.44
C PHE A 141 4.77 -3.67 -13.87
N GLU A 142 4.93 -4.59 -14.81
CA GLU A 142 4.60 -4.35 -16.21
C GLU A 142 3.07 -4.29 -16.39
N SER A 143 2.55 -3.18 -16.92
CA SER A 143 1.14 -3.03 -17.27
C SER A 143 0.93 -1.92 -18.30
N SER A 144 -0.26 -1.90 -18.90
CA SER A 144 -0.77 -0.83 -19.76
C SER A 144 -2.16 -0.33 -19.35
N ASN A 145 -2.65 -0.72 -18.16
CA ASN A 145 -3.98 -0.39 -17.68
C ASN A 145 -4.04 1.06 -17.16
N HIS A 146 -4.86 1.91 -17.76
CA HIS A 146 -5.03 3.33 -17.42
C HIS A 146 -5.51 3.62 -15.99
N ASN A 147 -5.83 2.61 -15.20
CA ASN A 147 -6.25 2.80 -13.81
C ASN A 147 -5.08 2.94 -12.82
N TYR A 148 -3.83 2.72 -13.25
CA TYR A 148 -2.66 2.75 -12.38
C TYR A 148 -1.85 4.04 -12.53
N SER A 149 -0.99 4.31 -11.55
CA SER A 149 0.06 5.32 -11.68
C SER A 149 1.25 4.72 -12.41
N TYR A 150 1.97 5.52 -13.19
CA TYR A 150 3.11 5.06 -13.99
C TYR A 150 4.36 5.86 -13.70
N VAL A 151 5.52 5.21 -13.73
CA VAL A 151 6.82 5.85 -13.54
C VAL A 151 7.63 5.84 -14.84
N LEU A 152 8.24 6.99 -15.18
CA LEU A 152 9.23 7.11 -16.23
C LEU A 152 10.61 7.22 -15.59
N MET A 153 11.54 6.36 -16.03
CA MET A 153 12.90 6.33 -15.49
C MET A 153 13.87 7.19 -16.30
N LYS A 154 14.86 7.76 -15.59
CA LYS A 154 16.04 8.36 -16.17
C LYS A 154 17.28 7.81 -15.47
N GLY A 155 17.91 6.82 -16.11
CA GLY A 155 18.96 6.03 -15.46
C GLY A 155 18.36 5.19 -14.32
N ASP A 156 18.91 5.32 -13.13
CA ASP A 156 18.54 4.57 -11.92
C ASP A 156 17.49 5.28 -11.04
N VAL A 157 17.04 6.47 -11.46
CA VAL A 157 16.04 7.25 -10.72
C VAL A 157 14.77 7.49 -11.54
N VAL A 158 13.68 7.72 -10.82
CA VAL A 158 12.40 8.13 -11.42
C VAL A 158 12.49 9.60 -11.84
N ASP A 159 12.24 9.87 -13.12
CA ASP A 159 12.14 11.22 -13.68
C ASP A 159 10.74 11.82 -13.52
N THR A 160 9.72 10.98 -13.69
CA THR A 160 8.32 11.40 -13.62
C THR A 160 7.45 10.26 -13.11
N ILE A 161 6.48 10.58 -12.26
CA ILE A 161 5.37 9.70 -11.91
C ILE A 161 4.04 10.36 -12.23
N ALA A 162 3.12 9.66 -12.89
CA ALA A 162 1.84 10.19 -13.33
C ALA A 162 0.68 9.31 -12.87
N GLU A 163 -0.32 9.92 -12.26
CA GLU A 163 -1.55 9.25 -11.83
C GLU A 163 -2.48 9.01 -13.02
N LYS A 164 -2.82 7.74 -13.28
CA LYS A 164 -3.77 7.31 -14.34
C LYS A 164 -3.42 7.77 -15.76
N ILE A 165 -2.16 8.02 -16.02
CA ILE A 165 -1.65 8.36 -17.35
C ILE A 165 -0.52 7.40 -17.67
N VAL A 166 -0.69 6.59 -18.72
CA VAL A 166 0.32 5.63 -19.18
C VAL A 166 1.45 6.38 -19.87
N ILE A 167 2.56 6.56 -19.17
CA ILE A 167 3.76 7.25 -19.67
C ILE A 167 4.93 6.27 -19.91
N SER A 168 4.74 4.99 -19.53
CA SER A 168 5.70 3.91 -19.70
C SER A 168 4.99 2.56 -19.53
N ASP A 169 5.71 1.46 -19.50
CA ASP A 169 5.26 0.12 -19.12
C ASP A 169 5.34 -0.18 -17.61
N LYS A 170 5.81 0.78 -16.80
CA LYS A 170 6.11 0.62 -15.37
C LYS A 170 4.99 1.19 -14.50
N ALA A 171 4.00 0.35 -14.21
CA ALA A 171 2.91 0.69 -13.30
C ALA A 171 3.33 0.54 -11.84
N SER A 172 2.88 1.44 -10.96
CA SER A 172 3.02 1.27 -9.51
C SER A 172 2.06 0.22 -8.99
N SER A 173 2.55 -0.69 -8.15
CA SER A 173 1.75 -1.71 -7.46
C SER A 173 0.95 -1.18 -6.27
N GLY A 174 1.17 0.08 -5.88
CA GLY A 174 0.57 0.67 -4.68
C GLY A 174 1.43 0.50 -3.41
N LEU A 175 2.69 0.05 -3.55
CA LEU A 175 3.66 0.03 -2.46
C LEU A 175 4.66 1.17 -2.63
N TYR A 176 4.82 1.97 -1.57
CA TYR A 176 5.65 3.17 -1.54
C TYR A 176 6.48 3.23 -0.27
N GLY A 177 7.81 3.40 -0.38
CA GLY A 177 8.75 3.47 0.73
C GLY A 177 9.34 4.85 0.91
N PHE A 178 9.50 5.27 2.18
CA PHE A 178 10.17 6.51 2.58
C PHE A 178 11.25 6.19 3.61
N PRO A 179 12.39 6.91 3.62
CA PRO A 179 13.45 6.70 4.60
C PRO A 179 13.01 6.98 6.03
N SER A 180 12.02 7.86 6.24
CA SER A 180 11.47 8.15 7.56
C SER A 180 10.08 8.76 7.50
N VAL A 181 9.43 8.91 8.65
CA VAL A 181 8.17 9.65 8.81
C VAL A 181 8.36 11.12 8.43
N GLU A 182 9.47 11.74 8.84
CA GLU A 182 9.77 13.15 8.57
C GLU A 182 9.85 13.39 7.06
N LYS A 183 10.45 12.45 6.30
CA LYS A 183 10.53 12.59 4.84
C LYS A 183 9.15 12.55 4.17
N PHE A 184 8.24 11.73 4.65
CA PHE A 184 6.84 11.75 4.21
C PHE A 184 6.17 13.07 4.57
N LEU A 185 6.30 13.53 5.82
CA LEU A 185 5.65 14.76 6.33
C LEU A 185 6.18 16.02 5.66
N GLU A 186 7.45 16.07 5.25
CA GLU A 186 8.07 17.18 4.52
C GLU A 186 7.31 17.51 3.24
N PHE A 187 6.78 16.50 2.55
CA PHE A 187 6.11 16.66 1.26
C PHE A 187 4.59 16.51 1.32
N TYR A 188 4.06 15.97 2.42
CA TYR A 188 2.62 15.84 2.57
C TYR A 188 1.92 17.19 2.54
N SER A 189 0.82 17.26 1.80
CA SER A 189 -0.18 18.33 1.89
C SER A 189 -1.56 17.78 1.55
N PRO A 190 -2.65 18.40 2.06
CA PRO A 190 -4.02 17.92 1.81
C PRO A 190 -4.43 17.89 0.33
N GLU A 191 -3.75 18.62 -0.53
CA GLU A 191 -3.98 18.65 -1.97
C GLU A 191 -3.45 17.39 -2.68
N GLU A 192 -2.47 16.71 -2.08
CA GLU A 192 -1.87 15.50 -2.63
C GLU A 192 -2.73 14.28 -2.29
N LEU A 193 -3.73 13.98 -3.11
CA LEU A 193 -4.69 12.90 -2.83
C LEU A 193 -4.10 11.49 -2.94
N TYR A 194 -3.11 11.31 -3.83
CA TYR A 194 -2.47 10.02 -4.12
C TYR A 194 -0.99 10.05 -3.79
N MET A 195 -0.41 8.90 -3.46
CA MET A 195 1.04 8.78 -3.25
C MET A 195 1.84 9.17 -4.50
N SER A 196 1.33 8.90 -5.70
CA SER A 196 1.93 9.32 -6.96
C SER A 196 2.07 10.85 -7.07
N HIS A 197 1.08 11.62 -6.58
CA HIS A 197 1.16 13.09 -6.56
C HIS A 197 2.27 13.57 -5.60
N LEU A 198 2.32 12.97 -4.40
CA LEU A 198 3.34 13.29 -3.41
C LEU A 198 4.74 12.98 -3.96
N TYR A 199 4.93 11.81 -4.57
CA TYR A 199 6.19 11.44 -5.20
C TYR A 199 6.57 12.36 -6.36
N GLN A 200 5.60 12.77 -7.19
CA GLN A 200 5.84 13.76 -8.25
C GLN A 200 6.31 15.11 -7.67
N LYS A 201 5.78 15.53 -6.54
CA LYS A 201 6.23 16.71 -5.81
C LYS A 201 7.66 16.53 -5.28
N MET A 202 7.98 15.38 -4.69
CA MET A 202 9.34 15.04 -4.24
C MET A 202 10.35 15.13 -5.40
N ILE A 203 10.05 14.52 -6.54
CA ILE A 203 10.90 14.54 -7.74
C ILE A 203 11.14 15.97 -8.21
N LYS A 204 10.09 16.79 -8.30
CA LYS A 204 10.19 18.21 -8.69
C LYS A 204 11.06 19.03 -7.74
N ASN A 205 11.20 18.60 -6.49
CA ASN A 205 12.07 19.24 -5.49
C ASN A 205 13.45 18.56 -5.37
N GLY A 206 13.82 17.72 -6.34
CA GLY A 206 15.16 17.15 -6.44
C GLY A 206 15.38 15.86 -5.64
N SER A 207 14.33 15.27 -5.08
CA SER A 207 14.43 13.99 -4.39
C SER A 207 14.76 12.86 -5.38
N ARG A 208 15.65 11.96 -4.96
CA ARG A 208 16.03 10.76 -5.71
C ARG A 208 15.12 9.60 -5.34
N ILE A 209 14.26 9.22 -6.26
CA ILE A 209 13.33 8.10 -6.09
C ILE A 209 13.81 6.93 -6.94
N THR A 210 13.84 5.71 -6.39
CA THR A 210 14.15 4.50 -7.15
C THR A 210 12.95 3.54 -7.19
N VAL A 211 13.07 2.45 -7.94
CA VAL A 211 12.02 1.46 -8.12
C VAL A 211 12.52 0.06 -7.77
N SER A 212 11.58 -0.90 -7.57
CA SER A 212 11.89 -2.33 -7.52
C SER A 212 12.39 -2.87 -8.86
N ASP A 213 12.83 -4.11 -8.86
CA ASP A 213 12.91 -4.90 -10.08
C ASP A 213 11.52 -4.96 -10.75
N MET A 214 11.51 -5.13 -12.08
CA MET A 214 10.27 -5.25 -12.83
C MET A 214 9.59 -6.58 -12.52
N HIS A 215 8.34 -6.50 -12.09
CA HIS A 215 7.47 -7.67 -11.89
C HIS A 215 6.40 -7.76 -12.99
N THR A 216 5.65 -8.85 -13.01
CA THR A 216 4.58 -9.07 -13.99
C THR A 216 3.20 -8.90 -13.37
N GLU A 217 2.15 -8.81 -14.20
CA GLU A 217 0.76 -8.87 -13.73
C GLU A 217 0.41 -10.19 -13.04
N LYS A 218 1.15 -11.29 -13.31
CA LYS A 218 0.97 -12.57 -12.60
C LYS A 218 1.45 -12.51 -11.14
N ASP A 219 2.51 -11.73 -10.91
CA ASP A 219 3.09 -11.53 -9.58
C ASP A 219 2.46 -10.36 -8.83
N THR A 220 1.57 -9.58 -9.51
CA THR A 220 0.92 -8.39 -8.97
C THR A 220 -0.58 -8.48 -9.17
N VAL A 221 -1.26 -9.08 -8.20
CA VAL A 221 -2.70 -9.35 -8.30
C VAL A 221 -3.49 -8.17 -7.76
N VAL A 222 -4.02 -7.34 -8.66
CA VAL A 222 -4.85 -6.18 -8.33
C VAL A 222 -6.31 -6.61 -8.13
N LEU A 223 -6.91 -6.15 -7.03
CA LEU A 223 -8.26 -6.49 -6.55
C LEU A 223 -9.07 -5.22 -6.22
N GLY A 224 -8.83 -4.15 -6.97
CA GLY A 224 -9.44 -2.84 -6.73
C GLY A 224 -10.89 -2.73 -7.18
N THR A 225 -11.35 -3.66 -8.03
CA THR A 225 -12.73 -3.74 -8.55
C THR A 225 -13.31 -5.13 -8.38
N PRO A 226 -14.66 -5.29 -8.33
CA PRO A 226 -15.31 -6.59 -8.33
C PRO A 226 -14.92 -7.48 -9.50
N SER A 227 -14.78 -6.91 -10.70
CA SER A 227 -14.35 -7.66 -11.90
C SER A 227 -12.93 -8.23 -11.74
N GLU A 228 -11.98 -7.41 -11.28
CA GLU A 228 -10.61 -7.86 -11.00
C GLU A 228 -10.59 -8.96 -9.93
N TYR A 229 -11.38 -8.78 -8.85
CA TYR A 229 -11.51 -9.79 -7.80
C TYR A 229 -12.04 -11.11 -8.35
N LEU A 230 -13.16 -11.10 -9.09
CA LEU A 230 -13.78 -12.32 -9.62
C LEU A 230 -12.86 -13.03 -10.62
N THR A 231 -12.20 -12.28 -11.52
CA THR A 231 -11.26 -12.85 -12.50
C THR A 231 -10.10 -13.56 -11.81
N ASN A 232 -9.52 -12.92 -10.78
CA ASN A 232 -8.36 -13.49 -10.11
C ASN A 232 -8.75 -14.59 -9.09
N ALA A 233 -9.89 -14.49 -8.42
CA ALA A 233 -10.39 -15.52 -7.51
C ALA A 233 -10.74 -16.82 -8.25
N TYR A 234 -11.31 -16.73 -9.46
CA TYR A 234 -11.62 -17.90 -10.29
C TYR A 234 -10.37 -18.72 -10.68
N ILE A 235 -9.22 -18.05 -10.85
CA ILE A 235 -7.95 -18.72 -11.16
C ILE A 235 -7.42 -19.56 -9.99
N LEU A 236 -7.79 -19.22 -8.75
CA LEU A 236 -7.36 -19.97 -7.56
C LEU A 236 -8.07 -21.31 -7.39
N ASP A 237 -9.24 -21.47 -8.00
CA ASP A 237 -10.06 -22.69 -7.90
C ASP A 237 -9.73 -23.71 -9.03
N LEU A 238 -8.79 -23.38 -9.93
CA LEU A 238 -8.28 -24.24 -11.00
C LEU A 238 -6.87 -24.77 -10.71
#